data_1a047a70a9d22ae1596a1b891f961afa
#
_entry.id   1a047a70a9d22ae1596a1b891f961afa
#
_cell.length_a   1.000
_cell.length_b   1.000
_cell.length_c   1.000
_cell.angle_alpha   90.00
_cell.angle_beta   90.00
_cell.angle_gamma   90.00
#
_symmetry.space_group_name_H-M   'P 1'
#
loop_
_entity.id
_entity.type
_entity.pdbx_description
1 polymer ?
#
loop_
_entity_poly.entity_id
_entity_poly.type
_entity_poly.pdbx_seq_one_letter_code
_entity_poly.pdbx_strand_id
1 'polypeptide(L)'
;VEYNQIICGKCEAVLQGFPDNSIDTIITDPPYGLSFMGKKWDYNVPSVEIWQECLRVLKPGGTLLCFAGSRTQHRMACNVEDAGFILKDCIMWLYGSGFPKATDISKQIDKFKRRDREVIGQEKQKGNIGYENEDYQFKPNIRHITAPATPEATLWNGWKSHGLKPAYEPILVAIKPNEGSYANNALKWGVSGLNINGARIEPQSEKDLKEIRSERPSKTSNKNEYSLNHGGLEGMDRSNRQEVTGRFPANIILDEESARLLDEQSGVSKSIAGPANNEPTNADSKIYGWAKYPQMH
;
A
#
# COMPACT_ATOMS: atom_id res chain seq x y z
N VAL A 1 -4.09 24.06 -20.04
CA VAL A 1 -3.22 23.82 -18.86
C VAL A 1 -1.79 23.80 -19.38
N GLU A 2 -0.92 24.67 -18.86
CA GLU A 2 0.50 24.58 -19.14
C GLU A 2 1.08 23.35 -18.44
N TYR A 3 1.93 22.60 -19.15
CA TYR A 3 2.54 21.37 -18.62
C TYR A 3 3.79 21.67 -17.78
N ASN A 4 4.14 20.79 -16.85
CA ASN A 4 5.36 20.87 -16.05
C ASN A 4 5.48 22.11 -15.16
N GLN A 5 4.40 22.46 -14.46
CA GLN A 5 4.38 23.58 -13.51
C GLN A 5 4.40 23.09 -12.06
N ILE A 6 5.07 23.89 -11.21
CA ILE A 6 4.94 23.77 -9.75
C ILE A 6 4.06 24.92 -9.28
N ILE A 7 2.89 24.58 -8.71
CA ILE A 7 1.92 25.55 -8.21
C ILE A 7 1.92 25.49 -6.68
N CYS A 8 2.30 26.60 -6.04
CA CYS A 8 2.27 26.72 -4.58
C CYS A 8 0.95 27.33 -4.14
N GLY A 9 0.19 26.63 -3.31
CA GLY A 9 -1.09 27.12 -2.77
C GLY A 9 -1.85 26.06 -1.99
N LYS A 10 -2.97 26.44 -1.42
CA LYS A 10 -3.92 25.49 -0.85
C LYS A 10 -4.56 24.72 -1.99
N CYS A 11 -4.57 23.37 -1.90
CA CYS A 11 -5.04 22.51 -2.98
C CYS A 11 -6.49 22.84 -3.40
N GLU A 12 -7.38 23.15 -2.45
CA GLU A 12 -8.77 23.53 -2.74
C GLU A 12 -8.83 24.76 -3.66
N ALA A 13 -8.06 25.80 -3.35
CA ALA A 13 -8.04 27.04 -4.13
C ALA A 13 -7.38 26.83 -5.50
N VAL A 14 -6.32 26.02 -5.55
CA VAL A 14 -5.62 25.71 -6.79
C VAL A 14 -6.50 24.87 -7.71
N LEU A 15 -7.17 23.83 -7.19
CA LEU A 15 -8.06 22.98 -7.98
C LEU A 15 -9.23 23.73 -8.60
N GLN A 16 -9.78 24.75 -7.91
CA GLN A 16 -10.84 25.59 -8.46
C GLN A 16 -10.44 26.31 -9.76
N GLY A 17 -9.14 26.53 -9.97
CA GLY A 17 -8.60 27.09 -11.22
C GLY A 17 -8.54 26.12 -12.40
N PHE A 18 -8.74 24.81 -12.17
CA PHE A 18 -8.73 23.80 -13.23
C PHE A 18 -10.14 23.56 -13.77
N PRO A 19 -10.28 23.39 -15.09
CA PRO A 19 -11.56 22.99 -15.69
C PRO A 19 -12.02 21.61 -15.23
N ASP A 20 -13.32 21.34 -15.27
CA ASP A 20 -13.90 20.02 -15.07
C ASP A 20 -13.32 19.03 -16.08
N ASN A 21 -13.06 17.80 -15.65
CA ASN A 21 -12.61 16.71 -16.52
C ASN A 21 -11.35 17.05 -17.34
N SER A 22 -10.40 17.75 -16.76
CA SER A 22 -9.17 18.22 -17.43
C SER A 22 -7.92 17.42 -17.06
N ILE A 23 -7.95 16.65 -15.96
CA ILE A 23 -6.83 15.92 -15.40
C ILE A 23 -6.99 14.41 -15.64
N ASP A 24 -5.92 13.75 -16.10
CA ASP A 24 -5.94 12.31 -16.40
C ASP A 24 -5.76 11.45 -15.14
N THR A 25 -4.86 11.86 -14.25
CA THR A 25 -4.49 11.10 -13.06
C THR A 25 -4.10 12.05 -11.93
N ILE A 26 -4.47 11.70 -10.70
CA ILE A 26 -4.03 12.37 -9.48
C ILE A 26 -3.19 11.38 -8.66
N ILE A 27 -1.98 11.81 -8.28
CA ILE A 27 -1.13 11.10 -7.31
C ILE A 27 -0.85 12.08 -6.18
N THR A 28 -1.19 11.71 -4.96
CA THR A 28 -1.09 12.64 -3.82
C THR A 28 -0.65 11.95 -2.54
N ASP A 29 0.20 12.66 -1.78
CA ASP A 29 0.61 12.33 -0.42
C ASP A 29 0.04 13.39 0.53
N PRO A 30 -1.25 13.26 0.93
CA PRO A 30 -1.94 14.26 1.73
C PRO A 30 -1.63 14.10 3.22
N PRO A 31 -2.07 15.02 4.10
CA PRO A 31 -2.02 14.84 5.54
C PRO A 31 -2.72 13.54 5.99
N TYR A 32 -2.07 12.77 6.86
CA TYR A 32 -2.58 11.47 7.33
C TYR A 32 -3.46 11.54 8.57
N GLY A 33 -3.61 12.71 9.18
CA GLY A 33 -4.36 12.85 10.43
C GLY A 33 -3.67 12.20 11.64
N LEU A 34 -2.34 12.20 11.64
CA LEU A 34 -1.52 11.60 12.70
C LEU A 34 -1.02 12.61 13.72
N SER A 35 -1.36 13.89 13.57
CA SER A 35 -0.83 15.01 14.35
C SER A 35 0.70 15.05 14.33
N PHE A 36 1.30 14.92 13.14
CA PHE A 36 2.74 14.85 12.97
C PHE A 36 3.44 16.03 13.64
N MET A 37 4.32 15.73 14.60
CA MET A 37 5.00 16.72 15.45
C MET A 37 4.08 17.76 16.11
N GLY A 38 2.80 17.43 16.37
CA GLY A 38 1.80 18.32 16.93
C GLY A 38 1.34 19.44 15.97
N LYS A 39 1.61 19.30 14.69
CA LYS A 39 1.23 20.28 13.67
C LYS A 39 -0.26 20.23 13.38
N LYS A 40 -0.91 21.38 13.37
CA LYS A 40 -2.37 21.49 13.16
C LYS A 40 -2.83 21.04 11.77
N TRP A 41 -1.97 21.15 10.76
CA TRP A 41 -2.31 20.76 9.39
C TRP A 41 -2.46 19.24 9.22
N ASP A 42 -1.94 18.44 10.17
CA ASP A 42 -2.05 16.97 10.15
C ASP A 42 -2.96 16.43 11.27
N TYR A 43 -3.95 17.22 11.73
CA TYR A 43 -4.91 16.73 12.75
C TYR A 43 -5.96 15.78 12.18
N ASN A 44 -6.34 16.00 10.93
CA ASN A 44 -7.36 15.20 10.23
C ASN A 44 -6.86 14.78 8.85
N VAL A 45 -7.43 13.70 8.33
CA VAL A 45 -7.35 13.40 6.90
C VAL A 45 -8.12 14.46 6.11
N PRO A 46 -7.81 14.68 4.82
CA PRO A 46 -8.54 15.61 3.97
C PRO A 46 -10.04 15.35 4.00
N SER A 47 -10.81 16.43 4.01
CA SER A 47 -12.27 16.37 4.04
C SER A 47 -12.86 15.91 2.70
N VAL A 48 -14.13 15.53 2.71
CA VAL A 48 -14.86 15.08 1.51
C VAL A 48 -14.85 16.15 0.41
N GLU A 49 -14.95 17.43 0.77
CA GLU A 49 -14.97 18.55 -0.17
C GLU A 49 -13.69 18.63 -1.02
N ILE A 50 -12.52 18.34 -0.43
CA ILE A 50 -11.25 18.29 -1.16
C ILE A 50 -11.30 17.19 -2.22
N TRP A 51 -11.81 16.03 -1.86
CA TRP A 51 -11.96 14.90 -2.77
C TRP A 51 -13.01 15.14 -3.85
N GLN A 52 -14.07 15.89 -3.54
CA GLN A 52 -15.05 16.33 -4.54
C GLN A 52 -14.42 17.24 -5.60
N GLU A 53 -13.53 18.16 -5.20
CA GLU A 53 -12.78 18.97 -6.17
C GLU A 53 -11.80 18.12 -7.00
N CYS A 54 -11.12 17.15 -6.38
CA CYS A 54 -10.32 16.18 -7.09
C CYS A 54 -11.15 15.38 -8.11
N LEU A 55 -12.34 14.93 -7.70
CA LEU A 55 -13.26 14.22 -8.57
C LEU A 55 -13.75 15.11 -9.73
N ARG A 56 -14.05 16.38 -9.47
CA ARG A 56 -14.50 17.33 -10.50
C ARG A 56 -13.47 17.51 -11.60
N VAL A 57 -12.21 17.77 -11.25
CA VAL A 57 -11.14 18.04 -12.22
C VAL A 57 -10.67 16.79 -12.96
N LEU A 58 -10.81 15.61 -12.34
CA LEU A 58 -10.40 14.33 -12.93
C LEU A 58 -11.35 13.96 -14.06
N LYS A 59 -10.82 13.47 -15.18
CA LYS A 59 -11.62 12.91 -16.27
C LYS A 59 -12.39 11.67 -15.82
N PRO A 60 -13.60 11.38 -16.34
CA PRO A 60 -14.24 10.08 -16.15
C PRO A 60 -13.28 8.93 -16.43
N GLY A 61 -13.21 7.93 -15.55
CA GLY A 61 -12.26 6.82 -15.64
C GLY A 61 -10.82 7.15 -15.26
N GLY A 62 -10.52 8.40 -14.92
CA GLY A 62 -9.22 8.83 -14.41
C GLY A 62 -8.93 8.22 -13.04
N THR A 63 -7.64 7.99 -12.76
CA THR A 63 -7.17 7.29 -11.55
C THR A 63 -6.72 8.27 -10.48
N LEU A 64 -7.09 7.99 -9.23
CA LEU A 64 -6.55 8.59 -8.03
C LEU A 64 -5.67 7.57 -7.30
N LEU A 65 -4.40 7.92 -7.08
CA LEU A 65 -3.50 7.20 -6.18
C LEU A 65 -3.26 8.09 -4.94
N CYS A 66 -3.74 7.64 -3.79
CA CYS A 66 -3.71 8.44 -2.56
C CYS A 66 -2.96 7.68 -1.47
N PHE A 67 -1.82 8.21 -1.06
CA PHE A 67 -1.08 7.71 0.09
C PHE A 67 -1.86 7.96 1.39
N ALA A 68 -1.70 7.06 2.36
CA ALA A 68 -2.39 7.17 3.63
C ALA A 68 -1.59 6.54 4.78
N GLY A 69 -1.86 6.95 5.99
CA GLY A 69 -1.28 6.34 7.19
C GLY A 69 -1.96 5.02 7.54
N SER A 70 -1.20 4.01 7.96
CA SER A 70 -1.72 2.69 8.36
C SER A 70 -2.81 2.73 9.44
N ARG A 71 -2.85 3.78 10.27
CA ARG A 71 -3.85 3.94 11.34
C ARG A 71 -5.10 4.68 10.91
N THR A 72 -5.04 5.45 9.82
CA THR A 72 -6.09 6.40 9.40
C THR A 72 -6.58 6.15 7.97
N GLN A 73 -5.99 5.19 7.25
CA GLN A 73 -6.36 4.86 5.87
C GLN A 73 -7.87 4.60 5.70
N HIS A 74 -8.53 4.00 6.69
CA HIS A 74 -9.97 3.72 6.65
C HIS A 74 -10.79 5.02 6.57
N ARG A 75 -10.38 6.09 7.29
CA ARG A 75 -11.04 7.40 7.20
C ARG A 75 -10.77 8.07 5.86
N MET A 76 -9.53 7.96 5.36
CA MET A 76 -9.17 8.45 4.03
C MET A 76 -10.03 7.78 2.96
N ALA A 77 -10.15 6.44 3.02
CA ALA A 77 -10.95 5.66 2.09
C ALA A 77 -12.42 6.06 2.12
N CYS A 78 -13.03 6.19 3.31
CA CYS A 78 -14.41 6.66 3.44
C CYS A 78 -14.61 8.03 2.81
N ASN A 79 -13.73 9.01 3.11
CA ASN A 79 -13.88 10.35 2.55
C ASN A 79 -13.72 10.38 1.02
N VAL A 80 -12.86 9.53 0.47
CA VAL A 80 -12.69 9.36 -0.99
C VAL A 80 -13.95 8.77 -1.61
N GLU A 81 -14.54 7.72 -1.01
CA GLU A 81 -15.79 7.12 -1.48
C GLU A 81 -16.99 8.07 -1.34
N ASP A 82 -17.10 8.76 -0.20
CA ASP A 82 -18.17 9.74 0.06
C ASP A 82 -18.13 10.91 -0.92
N ALA A 83 -16.96 11.23 -1.47
CA ALA A 83 -16.81 12.22 -2.54
C ALA A 83 -17.29 11.73 -3.92
N GLY A 84 -17.54 10.43 -4.08
CA GLY A 84 -18.05 9.82 -5.31
C GLY A 84 -17.03 9.00 -6.10
N PHE A 85 -15.84 8.77 -5.59
CA PHE A 85 -14.87 7.85 -6.19
C PHE A 85 -15.30 6.39 -5.98
N ILE A 86 -14.80 5.51 -6.85
CA ILE A 86 -14.92 4.06 -6.68
C ILE A 86 -13.54 3.53 -6.30
N LEU A 87 -13.42 2.97 -5.11
CA LEU A 87 -12.20 2.25 -4.70
C LEU A 87 -12.06 0.97 -5.51
N LYS A 88 -10.86 0.73 -6.04
CA LYS A 88 -10.54 -0.44 -6.88
C LYS A 88 -9.57 -1.39 -6.21
N ASP A 89 -8.58 -0.87 -5.51
CA ASP A 89 -7.53 -1.64 -4.85
C ASP A 89 -6.85 -0.81 -3.77
N CYS A 90 -5.95 -1.43 -3.04
CA CYS A 90 -5.02 -0.78 -2.14
C CYS A 90 -3.63 -1.39 -2.36
N ILE A 91 -2.68 -0.55 -2.79
CA ILE A 91 -1.29 -0.96 -2.91
C ILE A 91 -0.62 -0.79 -1.54
N MET A 92 0.16 -1.77 -1.11
CA MET A 92 1.00 -1.67 0.08
C MET A 92 2.45 -1.43 -0.32
N TRP A 93 2.97 -0.25 0.02
CA TRP A 93 4.39 0.03 -0.10
C TRP A 93 5.09 -0.42 1.18
N LEU A 94 5.86 -1.52 1.10
CA LEU A 94 6.59 -2.11 2.21
C LEU A 94 8.02 -1.56 2.26
N TYR A 95 8.50 -1.23 3.47
CA TYR A 95 9.85 -0.73 3.68
C TYR A 95 10.43 -1.16 5.03
N GLY A 96 11.75 -1.38 5.07
CA GLY A 96 12.46 -1.82 6.27
C GLY A 96 12.83 -0.69 7.25
N SER A 97 12.87 0.56 6.78
CA SER A 97 13.50 1.70 7.46
C SER A 97 12.67 2.43 8.50
N GLY A 98 11.43 1.99 8.80
CA GLY A 98 10.55 2.65 9.77
C GLY A 98 11.12 2.73 11.19
N PHE A 99 10.71 3.75 11.97
CA PHE A 99 11.11 3.93 13.37
C PHE A 99 10.00 3.54 14.34
N PRO A 100 10.30 2.83 15.45
CA PRO A 100 9.34 2.57 16.51
C PRO A 100 8.71 3.85 17.04
N LYS A 101 7.38 3.88 17.08
CA LYS A 101 6.60 5.03 17.58
C LYS A 101 6.21 4.88 19.06
N ALA A 102 6.48 3.72 19.65
CA ALA A 102 6.10 3.40 21.02
C ALA A 102 6.98 4.09 22.05
N THR A 103 6.36 4.63 23.08
CA THR A 103 7.04 5.21 24.23
C THR A 103 7.29 4.18 25.34
N ASP A 104 8.34 4.36 26.10
CA ASP A 104 8.75 3.44 27.17
C ASP A 104 7.94 3.68 28.44
N ILE A 105 7.14 2.68 28.86
CA ILE A 105 6.24 2.80 30.01
C ILE A 105 7.04 2.89 31.31
N SER A 106 8.10 2.10 31.46
CA SER A 106 8.98 2.13 32.62
C SER A 106 9.58 3.53 32.85
N LYS A 107 10.08 4.17 31.76
CA LYS A 107 10.60 5.54 31.83
C LYS A 107 9.52 6.57 32.16
N GLN A 108 8.31 6.38 31.66
CA GLN A 108 7.17 7.26 31.97
C GLN A 108 6.79 7.17 33.47
N ILE A 109 6.81 5.96 34.06
CA ILE A 109 6.51 5.75 35.48
C ILE A 109 7.51 6.50 36.35
N ASP A 110 8.82 6.34 36.12
CA ASP A 110 9.83 7.02 36.90
C ASP A 110 9.74 8.56 36.77
N LYS A 111 9.50 9.04 35.52
CA LYS A 111 9.25 10.47 35.28
C LYS A 111 8.01 10.98 36.01
N PHE A 112 6.90 10.22 36.01
CA PHE A 112 5.69 10.56 36.76
C PHE A 112 5.93 10.62 38.25
N LYS A 113 6.72 9.68 38.80
CA LYS A 113 7.13 9.63 40.20
C LYS A 113 8.28 10.59 40.55
N ARG A 114 8.77 11.38 39.59
CA ARG A 114 9.90 12.31 39.73
C ARG A 114 11.14 11.62 40.29
N ARG A 115 11.46 10.42 39.81
CA ARG A 115 12.64 9.65 40.17
C ARG A 115 13.64 9.66 39.03
N ASP A 116 14.88 10.01 39.34
CA ASP A 116 15.98 9.95 38.40
C ASP A 116 16.43 8.50 38.21
N ARG A 117 16.78 8.16 36.98
CA ARG A 117 17.25 6.84 36.62
C ARG A 117 18.76 6.82 36.52
N GLU A 118 19.37 5.79 37.09
CA GLU A 118 20.80 5.56 36.97
C GLU A 118 21.18 5.28 35.51
N VAL A 119 22.26 5.90 35.03
CA VAL A 119 22.82 5.63 33.70
C VAL A 119 23.75 4.41 33.80
N ILE A 120 23.34 3.31 33.21
CA ILE A 120 24.08 2.05 33.25
C ILE A 120 24.88 1.79 31.98
N GLY A 121 24.73 2.62 30.95
CA GLY A 121 25.45 2.48 29.68
C GLY A 121 25.14 3.59 28.70
N GLN A 122 25.88 3.57 27.60
CA GLN A 122 25.71 4.50 26.48
C GLN A 122 25.75 3.74 25.16
N GLU A 123 24.89 4.12 24.26
CA GLU A 123 24.81 3.59 22.90
C GLU A 123 24.95 4.74 21.89
N LYS A 124 25.88 4.57 20.94
CA LYS A 124 25.96 5.49 19.81
C LYS A 124 24.81 5.17 18.84
N GLN A 125 23.85 6.07 18.72
CA GLN A 125 22.86 5.93 17.67
C GLN A 125 23.54 6.16 16.31
N LYS A 126 23.35 5.24 15.35
CA LYS A 126 23.68 5.51 13.95
C LYS A 126 22.86 6.74 13.57
N GLY A 127 23.55 7.85 13.28
CA GLY A 127 22.89 9.06 12.80
C GLY A 127 22.06 8.74 11.57
N ASN A 128 20.90 9.39 11.44
CA ASN A 128 20.23 9.42 10.15
C ASN A 128 21.25 9.86 9.11
N ILE A 129 21.32 9.14 8.00
CA ILE A 129 22.07 9.56 6.81
C ILE A 129 21.31 10.78 6.25
N GLY A 130 21.50 11.93 6.87
CA GLY A 130 21.13 13.22 6.31
C GLY A 130 22.23 13.61 5.33
N TYR A 131 21.85 14.19 4.22
CA TYR A 131 22.75 14.73 3.23
C TYR A 131 23.92 15.47 3.92
N GLU A 132 25.15 15.03 3.66
CA GLU A 132 26.35 15.73 4.10
C GLU A 132 26.42 17.08 3.35
N ASN A 133 26.00 18.13 4.03
CA ASN A 133 26.40 19.49 3.69
C ASN A 133 27.68 19.82 4.46
N GLU A 134 28.68 20.36 3.81
CA GLU A 134 30.00 20.67 4.35
C GLU A 134 29.97 21.53 5.62
N ASP A 135 28.86 22.20 5.91
CA ASP A 135 28.66 23.07 7.09
C ASP A 135 28.01 22.41 8.31
N TYR A 136 27.64 21.12 8.26
CA TYR A 136 26.95 20.44 9.37
C TYR A 136 27.79 19.31 9.95
N GLN A 137 28.55 19.61 10.98
CA GLN A 137 29.21 18.58 11.79
C GLN A 137 28.20 17.83 12.63
N PHE A 138 27.83 16.62 12.24
CA PHE A 138 27.00 15.71 13.00
C PHE A 138 27.70 15.33 14.32
N LYS A 139 27.26 15.85 15.45
CA LYS A 139 27.62 15.30 16.76
C LYS A 139 26.94 13.93 16.91
N PRO A 140 27.69 12.88 17.25
CA PRO A 140 27.08 11.56 17.45
C PRO A 140 26.01 11.67 18.54
N ASN A 141 24.79 11.28 18.22
CA ASN A 141 23.70 11.26 19.18
C ASN A 141 23.93 10.08 20.15
N ILE A 142 24.39 10.38 21.37
CA ILE A 142 24.63 9.38 22.42
C ILE A 142 23.32 9.14 23.17
N ARG A 143 22.80 7.94 23.08
CA ARG A 143 21.65 7.50 23.87
C ARG A 143 22.13 6.91 25.19
N HIS A 144 21.67 7.45 26.32
CA HIS A 144 21.90 6.86 27.62
C HIS A 144 20.96 5.67 27.84
N ILE A 145 21.54 4.53 28.21
CA ILE A 145 20.81 3.36 28.70
C ILE A 145 20.68 3.52 30.22
N THR A 146 19.44 3.46 30.72
CA THR A 146 19.16 3.73 32.14
C THR A 146 18.41 2.55 32.78
N ALA A 147 18.72 2.28 34.06
CA ALA A 147 18.00 1.30 34.87
C ALA A 147 16.68 1.89 35.42
N PRO A 148 15.62 1.06 35.62
CA PRO A 148 14.43 1.48 36.36
C PRO A 148 14.78 1.92 37.79
N ALA A 149 14.20 3.05 38.25
CA ALA A 149 14.46 3.61 39.56
C ALA A 149 13.43 3.18 40.62
N THR A 150 12.25 2.72 40.21
CA THR A 150 11.18 2.33 41.13
C THR A 150 10.75 0.88 40.89
N PRO A 151 10.19 0.19 41.93
CA PRO A 151 9.69 -1.17 41.78
C PRO A 151 8.66 -1.30 40.65
N GLU A 152 7.76 -0.32 40.50
CA GLU A 152 6.76 -0.32 39.46
C GLU A 152 7.39 -0.13 38.07
N ALA A 153 8.40 0.75 37.96
CA ALA A 153 9.14 0.91 36.71
C ALA A 153 9.90 -0.37 36.33
N THR A 154 10.38 -1.13 37.34
CA THR A 154 10.99 -2.43 37.12
C THR A 154 9.99 -3.45 36.58
N LEU A 155 8.79 -3.50 37.17
CA LEU A 155 7.71 -4.38 36.72
C LEU A 155 7.32 -4.13 35.23
N TRP A 156 7.32 -2.84 34.84
CA TRP A 156 6.98 -2.41 33.46
C TRP A 156 8.20 -2.27 32.55
N ASN A 157 9.37 -2.77 32.96
CA ASN A 157 10.54 -2.71 32.12
C ASN A 157 10.38 -3.58 30.87
N GLY A 158 10.71 -3.03 29.72
CA GLY A 158 10.48 -3.69 28.42
C GLY A 158 9.09 -3.44 27.81
N TRP A 159 8.13 -2.96 28.58
CA TRP A 159 6.81 -2.62 28.06
C TRP A 159 6.81 -1.25 27.37
N LYS A 160 6.11 -1.20 26.23
CA LYS A 160 5.98 0.00 25.40
C LYS A 160 4.49 0.34 25.19
N SER A 161 4.20 1.61 24.87
CA SER A 161 2.86 2.00 24.42
C SER A 161 2.49 1.29 23.12
N HIS A 162 1.19 1.31 22.76
CA HIS A 162 0.62 0.61 21.60
C HIS A 162 1.07 1.21 20.24
N GLY A 163 2.37 1.27 20.00
CA GLY A 163 2.94 1.76 18.74
C GLY A 163 3.93 0.75 18.19
N LEU A 164 3.65 0.21 17.02
CA LEU A 164 4.60 -0.63 16.31
C LEU A 164 5.51 0.24 15.42
N LYS A 165 6.62 -0.34 14.97
CA LYS A 165 7.44 0.22 13.90
C LYS A 165 6.61 0.15 12.61
N PRO A 166 6.30 1.29 11.95
CA PRO A 166 5.63 1.23 10.66
C PRO A 166 6.54 0.56 9.64
N ALA A 167 5.99 -0.31 8.83
CA ALA A 167 6.69 -1.07 7.81
C ALA A 167 5.97 -1.05 6.47
N TYR A 168 4.87 -0.32 6.35
CA TYR A 168 4.16 -0.11 5.11
C TYR A 168 3.40 1.21 5.11
N GLU A 169 3.17 1.73 3.91
CA GLU A 169 2.22 2.80 3.63
C GLU A 169 1.19 2.29 2.62
N PRO A 170 -0.11 2.35 2.94
CA PRO A 170 -1.17 2.02 2.00
C PRO A 170 -1.35 3.14 0.98
N ILE A 171 -1.55 2.78 -0.28
CA ILE A 171 -1.88 3.69 -1.37
C ILE A 171 -3.23 3.27 -1.92
N LEU A 172 -4.25 4.07 -1.66
CA LEU A 172 -5.59 3.84 -2.17
C LEU A 172 -5.59 4.01 -3.69
N VAL A 173 -6.14 3.04 -4.40
CA VAL A 173 -6.36 3.09 -5.84
C VAL A 173 -7.84 3.31 -6.09
N ALA A 174 -8.21 4.50 -6.51
CA ALA A 174 -9.59 4.86 -6.79
C ALA A 174 -9.75 5.42 -8.20
N ILE A 175 -10.95 5.39 -8.73
CA ILE A 175 -11.26 5.95 -10.03
C ILE A 175 -12.47 6.87 -9.96
N LYS A 176 -12.50 7.92 -10.77
CA LYS A 176 -13.75 8.58 -11.11
C LYS A 176 -14.61 7.60 -11.91
N PRO A 177 -15.91 7.45 -11.62
CA PRO A 177 -16.80 6.57 -12.40
C PRO A 177 -16.65 6.77 -13.90
N ASN A 178 -16.62 5.65 -14.64
CA ASN A 178 -16.59 5.68 -16.10
C ASN A 178 -17.90 6.23 -16.67
N GLU A 179 -17.79 6.91 -17.79
CA GLU A 179 -18.94 7.25 -18.61
C GLU A 179 -19.21 6.09 -19.60
N GLY A 180 -20.09 5.19 -19.22
CA GLY A 180 -20.39 3.96 -19.95
C GLY A 180 -19.35 2.84 -19.70
N SER A 181 -19.04 2.07 -20.73
CA SER A 181 -18.05 0.99 -20.65
C SER A 181 -16.60 1.52 -20.62
N TYR A 182 -15.66 0.69 -20.20
CA TYR A 182 -14.22 1.04 -20.27
C TYR A 182 -13.79 1.42 -21.69
N ALA A 183 -14.32 0.73 -22.71
CA ALA A 183 -14.03 1.03 -24.12
C ALA A 183 -14.57 2.40 -24.53
N ASN A 184 -15.84 2.70 -24.22
CA ASN A 184 -16.42 4.00 -24.51
C ASN A 184 -15.67 5.12 -23.81
N ASN A 185 -15.30 4.90 -22.56
CA ASN A 185 -14.58 5.89 -21.77
C ASN A 185 -13.19 6.17 -22.36
N ALA A 186 -12.44 5.12 -22.74
CA ALA A 186 -11.14 5.26 -23.38
C ALA A 186 -11.22 6.04 -24.70
N LEU A 187 -12.22 5.75 -25.54
CA LEU A 187 -12.40 6.43 -26.82
C LEU A 187 -12.82 7.90 -26.65
N LYS A 188 -13.64 8.21 -25.65
CA LYS A 188 -14.16 9.57 -25.43
C LYS A 188 -13.18 10.46 -24.66
N TRP A 189 -12.56 9.92 -23.60
CA TRP A 189 -11.79 10.69 -22.64
C TRP A 189 -10.28 10.47 -22.73
N GLY A 190 -9.83 9.44 -23.42
CA GLY A 190 -8.41 9.08 -23.54
C GLY A 190 -7.82 8.47 -22.26
N VAL A 191 -8.65 8.18 -21.26
CA VAL A 191 -8.25 7.58 -19.98
C VAL A 191 -9.21 6.46 -19.62
N SER A 192 -8.70 5.29 -19.21
CA SER A 192 -9.53 4.16 -18.77
C SER A 192 -8.64 3.00 -18.32
N GLY A 193 -8.48 2.79 -17.03
CA GLY A 193 -7.70 1.70 -16.47
C GLY A 193 -6.20 1.98 -16.30
N LEU A 194 -5.45 0.94 -15.98
CA LEU A 194 -4.01 0.99 -15.72
C LEU A 194 -3.22 0.42 -16.90
N ASN A 195 -2.06 1.00 -17.20
CA ASN A 195 -1.15 0.46 -18.21
C ASN A 195 -0.36 -0.74 -17.65
N ILE A 196 -1.03 -1.87 -17.54
CA ILE A 196 -0.45 -3.10 -16.99
C ILE A 196 0.78 -3.56 -17.77
N ASN A 197 0.79 -3.42 -19.10
CA ASN A 197 1.94 -3.84 -19.88
C ASN A 197 3.17 -2.99 -19.63
N GLY A 198 3.00 -1.68 -19.39
CA GLY A 198 4.08 -0.78 -19.00
C GLY A 198 4.55 -0.95 -17.56
N ALA A 199 3.75 -1.63 -16.71
CA ALA A 199 4.06 -1.87 -15.29
C ALA A 199 4.42 -3.34 -15.00
N ARG A 200 4.65 -4.17 -16.04
CA ARG A 200 5.07 -5.57 -15.84
C ARG A 200 6.46 -5.64 -15.22
N ILE A 201 6.59 -6.59 -14.30
CA ILE A 201 7.88 -6.90 -13.67
C ILE A 201 8.66 -7.78 -14.62
N GLU A 202 9.85 -7.33 -15.01
CA GLU A 202 10.73 -8.05 -15.93
C GLU A 202 11.16 -9.41 -15.35
N PRO A 203 11.27 -10.45 -16.19
CA PRO A 203 11.75 -11.75 -15.76
C PRO A 203 13.25 -11.67 -15.41
N GLN A 204 13.66 -12.34 -14.34
CA GLN A 204 15.05 -12.38 -13.91
C GLN A 204 15.94 -13.28 -14.79
N SER A 205 15.33 -14.17 -15.58
CA SER A 205 16.04 -15.10 -16.46
C SER A 205 15.14 -15.62 -17.58
N GLU A 206 15.75 -16.22 -18.62
CA GLU A 206 14.99 -16.91 -19.67
C GLU A 206 14.13 -18.07 -19.13
N LYS A 207 14.57 -18.73 -18.08
CA LYS A 207 13.81 -19.78 -17.41
C LYS A 207 12.56 -19.20 -16.76
N ASP A 208 12.68 -18.10 -16.05
CA ASP A 208 11.58 -17.37 -15.42
C ASP A 208 10.57 -16.90 -16.50
N LEU A 209 11.06 -16.37 -17.63
CA LEU A 209 10.21 -15.99 -18.75
C LEU A 209 9.43 -17.18 -19.33
N LYS A 210 10.06 -18.35 -19.43
CA LYS A 210 9.39 -19.57 -19.88
C LYS A 210 8.31 -20.02 -18.90
N GLU A 211 8.56 -19.93 -17.60
CA GLU A 211 7.58 -20.23 -16.56
C GLU A 211 6.39 -19.29 -16.63
N ILE A 212 6.61 -17.96 -16.72
CA ILE A 212 5.56 -16.94 -16.89
C ILE A 212 4.66 -17.23 -18.12
N ARG A 213 5.26 -17.74 -19.18
CA ARG A 213 4.55 -18.10 -20.42
C ARG A 213 3.80 -19.44 -20.32
N SER A 214 4.31 -20.39 -19.51
CA SER A 214 3.76 -21.74 -19.34
C SER A 214 2.59 -21.80 -18.34
N GLU A 215 2.55 -20.92 -17.34
CA GLU A 215 1.52 -20.87 -16.30
C GLU A 215 0.12 -20.48 -16.79
N ARG A 216 -0.06 -20.27 -18.10
CA ARG A 216 -1.41 -20.12 -18.66
C ARG A 216 -2.01 -21.50 -18.88
N PRO A 217 -2.95 -21.94 -18.03
CA PRO A 217 -3.63 -23.20 -18.29
C PRO A 217 -4.26 -23.09 -19.68
N SER A 218 -3.84 -23.96 -20.60
CA SER A 218 -4.63 -24.21 -21.78
C SER A 218 -5.96 -24.71 -21.25
N LYS A 219 -7.02 -23.90 -21.35
CA LYS A 219 -8.37 -24.40 -21.13
C LYS A 219 -8.64 -25.47 -22.16
N THR A 220 -8.22 -26.70 -21.86
CA THR A 220 -8.85 -27.87 -22.42
C THR A 220 -10.29 -27.79 -21.95
N SER A 221 -11.16 -27.49 -22.84
CA SER A 221 -12.61 -27.45 -22.64
C SER A 221 -13.06 -28.84 -22.21
N ASN A 222 -13.09 -29.13 -20.91
CA ASN A 222 -14.04 -30.13 -20.44
C ASN A 222 -15.42 -29.55 -20.64
N LYS A 223 -16.10 -30.08 -21.64
CA LYS A 223 -17.54 -29.88 -21.91
C LYS A 223 -18.31 -30.50 -20.73
N ASN A 224 -18.37 -29.82 -19.58
CA ASN A 224 -19.36 -30.09 -18.57
C ASN A 224 -20.47 -29.05 -18.70
N GLU A 225 -21.62 -29.54 -18.93
CA GLU A 225 -22.91 -28.91 -19.33
C GLU A 225 -23.54 -27.96 -18.26
N TYR A 226 -22.78 -27.29 -17.43
CA TYR A 226 -23.28 -26.24 -16.52
C TYR A 226 -22.52 -24.93 -16.72
N SER A 227 -22.46 -24.44 -17.96
CA SER A 227 -22.06 -23.07 -18.22
C SER A 227 -23.33 -22.23 -18.42
N LEU A 228 -23.73 -21.56 -17.35
CA LEU A 228 -24.70 -20.47 -17.44
C LEU A 228 -24.19 -19.45 -18.45
N ASN A 229 -25.02 -19.18 -19.43
CA ASN A 229 -24.87 -18.28 -20.56
C ASN A 229 -24.12 -16.97 -20.26
N HIS A 230 -22.80 -17.00 -20.34
CA HIS A 230 -22.02 -15.84 -20.70
C HIS A 230 -21.54 -16.09 -22.13
N GLY A 231 -22.07 -15.31 -23.09
CA GLY A 231 -21.82 -15.41 -24.50
C GLY A 231 -20.37 -15.78 -24.80
N GLY A 232 -20.18 -17.01 -25.28
CA GLY A 232 -18.88 -17.55 -25.59
C GLY A 232 -18.25 -16.68 -26.68
N LEU A 233 -17.06 -16.17 -26.40
CA LEU A 233 -16.17 -15.61 -27.41
C LEU A 233 -15.60 -16.78 -28.25
N GLU A 234 -16.49 -17.52 -28.93
CA GLU A 234 -16.12 -18.43 -29.98
C GLU A 234 -15.74 -17.59 -31.20
N GLY A 235 -14.45 -17.54 -31.50
CA GLY A 235 -13.94 -16.86 -32.69
C GLY A 235 -12.85 -15.83 -32.48
N MET A 236 -12.37 -15.62 -31.29
CA MET A 236 -11.15 -14.78 -31.12
C MET A 236 -9.94 -15.52 -31.68
N ASP A 237 -9.43 -15.01 -32.80
CA ASP A 237 -8.14 -15.40 -33.35
C ASP A 237 -7.05 -15.28 -32.27
N ARG A 238 -6.52 -16.43 -31.84
CA ARG A 238 -5.49 -16.54 -30.80
C ARG A 238 -4.09 -16.25 -31.33
N SER A 239 -3.94 -16.06 -32.66
CA SER A 239 -2.65 -15.80 -33.31
C SER A 239 -2.08 -14.41 -33.02
N ASN A 240 -2.93 -13.47 -32.55
CA ASN A 240 -2.55 -12.08 -32.29
C ASN A 240 -2.40 -11.74 -30.78
N ARG A 241 -2.02 -12.72 -29.94
CA ARG A 241 -1.75 -12.45 -28.54
C ARG A 241 -0.40 -11.73 -28.42
N GLN A 242 -0.42 -10.50 -27.89
CA GLN A 242 0.79 -9.82 -27.48
C GLN A 242 1.64 -10.75 -26.59
N GLU A 243 2.90 -10.87 -26.93
CA GLU A 243 3.85 -11.70 -26.20
C GLU A 243 3.95 -11.18 -24.74
N VAL A 244 3.84 -12.09 -23.78
CA VAL A 244 3.95 -11.70 -22.37
C VAL A 244 5.42 -11.43 -22.06
N THR A 245 5.74 -10.20 -21.73
CA THR A 245 7.09 -9.71 -21.49
C THR A 245 7.52 -9.76 -20.02
N GLY A 246 6.59 -10.04 -19.09
CA GLY A 246 6.88 -10.07 -17.66
C GLY A 246 5.67 -10.43 -16.81
N ARG A 247 5.87 -10.51 -15.49
CA ARG A 247 4.83 -10.82 -14.51
C ARG A 247 3.81 -9.69 -14.40
N PHE A 248 2.56 -10.03 -14.15
CA PHE A 248 1.53 -9.05 -13.84
C PHE A 248 1.88 -8.37 -12.51
N PRO A 249 1.82 -7.04 -12.40
CA PRO A 249 2.16 -6.33 -11.16
C PRO A 249 1.19 -6.74 -10.04
N ALA A 250 1.75 -6.99 -8.87
CA ALA A 250 0.98 -7.19 -7.65
C ALA A 250 0.66 -5.84 -7.00
N ASN A 251 -0.28 -5.85 -6.05
CA ASN A 251 -0.58 -4.67 -5.23
C ASN A 251 0.39 -4.49 -4.03
N ILE A 252 1.63 -4.91 -4.20
CA ILE A 252 2.71 -4.76 -3.23
C ILE A 252 3.91 -4.15 -3.93
N ILE A 253 4.48 -3.10 -3.32
CA ILE A 253 5.74 -2.48 -3.71
C ILE A 253 6.74 -2.72 -2.57
N LEU A 254 7.93 -3.20 -2.90
CA LEU A 254 9.01 -3.45 -1.95
C LEU A 254 10.16 -2.48 -2.27
N ASP A 255 10.81 -1.95 -1.21
CA ASP A 255 12.13 -1.38 -1.38
C ASP A 255 13.17 -2.50 -1.57
N GLU A 256 14.38 -2.16 -2.02
CA GLU A 256 15.44 -3.14 -2.31
C GLU A 256 15.80 -3.99 -1.08
N GLU A 257 15.81 -3.40 0.11
CA GLU A 257 16.13 -4.09 1.36
C GLU A 257 15.04 -5.11 1.72
N SER A 258 13.77 -4.71 1.64
CA SER A 258 12.64 -5.58 1.92
C SER A 258 12.52 -6.71 0.90
N ALA A 259 12.78 -6.44 -0.38
CA ALA A 259 12.80 -7.45 -1.43
C ALA A 259 13.90 -8.49 -1.17
N ARG A 260 15.12 -8.05 -0.87
CA ARG A 260 16.24 -8.95 -0.54
C ARG A 260 15.94 -9.81 0.69
N LEU A 261 15.39 -9.23 1.75
CA LEU A 261 15.02 -9.98 2.97
C LEU A 261 13.93 -11.00 2.69
N LEU A 262 12.96 -10.68 1.85
CA LEU A 262 11.90 -11.61 1.45
C LEU A 262 12.50 -12.80 0.67
N ASP A 263 13.39 -12.53 -0.29
CA ASP A 263 14.05 -13.57 -1.08
C ASP A 263 14.89 -14.50 -0.20
N GLU A 264 15.62 -13.95 0.78
CA GLU A 264 16.40 -14.73 1.74
C GLU A 264 15.52 -15.65 2.61
N GLN A 265 14.35 -15.16 3.02
CA GLN A 265 13.42 -15.90 3.88
C GLN A 265 12.60 -16.95 3.11
N SER A 266 12.12 -16.59 1.92
CA SER A 266 11.26 -17.45 1.11
C SER A 266 12.06 -18.52 0.36
N GLY A 267 13.31 -18.22 0.02
CA GLY A 267 14.13 -19.06 -0.83
C GLY A 267 13.48 -19.32 -2.20
N VAL A 268 14.01 -20.28 -2.93
CA VAL A 268 13.42 -20.71 -4.20
C VAL A 268 12.27 -21.68 -3.92
N SER A 269 11.03 -21.17 -3.89
CA SER A 269 9.86 -22.03 -3.83
C SER A 269 9.62 -22.70 -5.19
N LYS A 270 9.54 -24.02 -5.21
CA LYS A 270 9.04 -24.74 -6.38
C LYS A 270 7.52 -24.81 -6.27
N SER A 271 6.80 -24.23 -7.22
CA SER A 271 5.38 -24.52 -7.39
C SER A 271 5.25 -26.00 -7.73
N ILE A 272 4.82 -26.79 -6.77
CA ILE A 272 4.37 -28.14 -7.04
C ILE A 272 2.95 -27.97 -7.59
N ALA A 273 2.81 -28.00 -8.91
CA ALA A 273 1.53 -28.30 -9.53
C ALA A 273 1.16 -29.71 -9.06
N GLY A 274 0.39 -29.81 -7.98
CA GLY A 274 -0.20 -31.06 -7.58
C GLY A 274 -1.02 -31.62 -8.74
N PRO A 275 -1.08 -32.95 -8.92
CA PRO A 275 -2.01 -33.53 -9.87
C PRO A 275 -3.41 -32.95 -9.55
N ALA A 276 -4.13 -32.54 -10.59
CA ALA A 276 -5.51 -32.12 -10.46
C ALA A 276 -6.35 -33.34 -10.06
N ASN A 277 -6.30 -33.70 -8.78
CA ASN A 277 -7.18 -34.70 -8.23
C ASN A 277 -8.55 -34.05 -8.09
N ASN A 278 -9.45 -34.41 -8.98
CA ASN A 278 -10.87 -34.06 -8.92
C ASN A 278 -11.61 -34.83 -7.80
N GLU A 279 -10.92 -35.28 -6.78
CA GLU A 279 -11.60 -35.82 -5.59
C GLU A 279 -11.92 -34.69 -4.62
N PRO A 280 -13.17 -34.59 -4.12
CA PRO A 280 -13.51 -33.63 -3.10
C PRO A 280 -12.64 -33.94 -1.87
N THR A 281 -11.70 -33.06 -1.57
CA THR A 281 -10.91 -33.14 -0.35
C THR A 281 -11.84 -33.12 0.84
N ASN A 282 -11.86 -34.23 1.58
CA ASN A 282 -12.52 -34.31 2.86
C ASN A 282 -12.13 -33.13 3.75
N ALA A 283 -13.11 -32.63 4.47
CA ALA A 283 -13.12 -31.37 5.22
C ALA A 283 -12.11 -31.26 6.40
N ASP A 284 -11.01 -32.01 6.38
CA ASP A 284 -10.00 -32.06 7.44
C ASP A 284 -8.63 -31.47 7.09
N SER A 285 -8.48 -30.76 5.98
CA SER A 285 -7.25 -30.00 5.75
C SER A 285 -7.22 -28.77 6.64
N LYS A 286 -6.54 -28.89 7.77
CA LYS A 286 -6.19 -27.79 8.69
C LYS A 286 -5.22 -26.81 8.07
N ILE A 287 -5.59 -26.10 7.03
CA ILE A 287 -4.81 -24.99 6.51
C ILE A 287 -5.75 -23.80 6.31
N TYR A 288 -5.54 -22.77 7.14
CA TYR A 288 -6.28 -21.52 7.26
C TYR A 288 -7.70 -21.65 7.84
N GLY A 289 -7.75 -21.56 9.17
CA GLY A 289 -8.98 -21.47 9.95
C GLY A 289 -9.78 -20.21 9.65
N TRP A 290 -10.75 -20.33 8.78
CA TRP A 290 -11.93 -19.51 8.86
C TRP A 290 -12.78 -20.09 9.99
N ALA A 291 -12.80 -19.38 11.12
CA ALA A 291 -13.67 -19.75 12.23
C ALA A 291 -15.12 -19.81 11.69
N LYS A 292 -15.74 -21.00 11.80
CA LYS A 292 -17.19 -21.12 11.61
C LYS A 292 -17.85 -20.24 12.66
N TYR A 293 -18.48 -19.16 12.25
CA TYR A 293 -19.37 -18.42 13.14
C TYR A 293 -20.51 -19.36 13.56
N PRO A 294 -20.80 -19.52 14.86
CA PRO A 294 -21.98 -20.24 15.27
C PRO A 294 -23.22 -19.50 14.78
N GLN A 295 -24.11 -20.22 14.12
CA GLN A 295 -25.42 -19.71 13.75
C GLN A 295 -26.14 -19.33 15.05
N MET A 296 -26.40 -18.03 15.23
CA MET A 296 -27.30 -17.57 16.30
C MET A 296 -28.72 -17.94 15.89
N HIS A 297 -29.36 -18.75 16.71
CA HIS A 297 -30.81 -18.98 16.70
C HIS A 297 -31.53 -17.83 17.37
#